data_cdd1dc8e0639b2b1270fd728fccbce29
#
_entry.id   cdd1dc8e0639b2b1270fd728fccbce29
#
_cell.length_a   1.000
_cell.length_b   1.000
_cell.length_c   1.000
_cell.angle_alpha   90.00
_cell.angle_beta   90.00
_cell.angle_gamma   90.00
#
_symmetry.space_group_name_H-M   'P 1'
#
loop_
_entity.id
_entity.type
_entity.pdbx_description
1 polymer ?
#
loop_
_entity_poly.entity_id
_entity_poly.type
_entity_poly.pdbx_seq_one_letter_code
_entity_poly.pdbx_strand_id
1 'polypeptide(L)'
;RRENVGLPMKRMFSAIKRVLDEHDDVKAIFPIHLNPSVRETARSVFGENSNKIELIEPLDVVDFHNFMKASYLILTDSGGIQEEAPALGKPVLVMRNTTERPEGIEAGTLKLVGTEEEAIYSSFTELLDNKTAYNSMAQASNPYGDGHACERIADIIEFGYTKR
;
A
#
# COMPACT_ATOMS: atom_id res chain seq x y z
N ARG A 1 10.53 -0.08 6.77
CA ARG A 1 10.95 -1.01 7.83
C ARG A 1 12.46 -1.24 7.83
N ARG A 2 13.05 -1.46 9.01
CA ARG A 2 14.51 -1.64 9.15
C ARG A 2 15.03 -2.85 8.37
N GLU A 3 14.26 -3.94 8.34
CA GLU A 3 14.58 -5.18 7.63
C GLU A 3 14.66 -5.00 6.11
N ASN A 4 14.02 -3.97 5.57
CA ASN A 4 14.01 -3.69 4.14
C ASN A 4 15.15 -2.76 3.70
N VAL A 5 15.88 -2.14 4.64
CA VAL A 5 16.99 -1.23 4.30
C VAL A 5 18.12 -1.99 3.58
N GLY A 6 18.65 -1.39 2.51
CA GLY A 6 19.71 -1.97 1.70
C GLY A 6 19.19 -2.69 0.45
N LEU A 7 19.65 -3.91 0.21
CA LEU A 7 19.35 -4.66 -1.01
C LEU A 7 17.84 -4.91 -1.24
N PRO A 8 17.04 -5.32 -0.23
CA PRO A 8 15.60 -5.50 -0.44
C PRO A 8 14.92 -4.22 -0.92
N MET A 9 15.21 -3.06 -0.30
CA MET A 9 14.65 -1.77 -0.71
C MET A 9 15.04 -1.40 -2.14
N LYS A 10 16.28 -1.66 -2.52
CA LYS A 10 16.74 -1.41 -3.89
C LYS A 10 15.96 -2.26 -4.91
N ARG A 11 15.73 -3.55 -4.62
CA ARG A 11 14.91 -4.43 -5.46
C ARG A 11 13.47 -3.95 -5.59
N MET A 12 12.83 -3.57 -4.46
CA MET A 12 11.49 -2.99 -4.46
C MET A 12 11.39 -1.74 -5.35
N PHE A 13 12.34 -0.82 -5.20
CA PHE A 13 12.36 0.40 -6.01
C PHE A 13 12.67 0.13 -7.48
N SER A 14 13.55 -0.84 -7.77
CA SER A 14 13.83 -1.25 -9.15
C SER A 14 12.59 -1.84 -9.83
N ALA A 15 11.82 -2.68 -9.13
CA ALA A 15 10.55 -3.21 -9.65
C ALA A 15 9.56 -2.09 -9.98
N ILE A 16 9.36 -1.14 -9.05
CA ILE A 16 8.49 0.01 -9.25
C ILE A 16 8.95 0.83 -10.46
N LYS A 17 10.25 1.16 -10.52
CA LYS A 17 10.81 1.93 -11.64
C LYS A 17 10.55 1.24 -12.98
N ARG A 18 10.79 -0.07 -13.06
CA ARG A 18 10.58 -0.86 -14.28
C ARG A 18 9.13 -0.78 -14.76
N VAL A 19 8.15 -0.95 -13.87
CA VAL A 19 6.73 -0.80 -14.24
C VAL A 19 6.42 0.61 -14.73
N LEU A 20 6.91 1.63 -14.03
CA LEU A 20 6.71 3.02 -14.45
C LEU A 20 7.35 3.35 -15.80
N ASP A 21 8.51 2.77 -16.11
CA ASP A 21 9.18 2.96 -17.39
C ASP A 21 8.42 2.29 -18.56
N GLU A 22 7.69 1.20 -18.29
CA GLU A 22 6.91 0.44 -19.29
C GLU A 22 5.47 0.95 -19.47
N HIS A 23 4.93 1.77 -18.53
CA HIS A 23 3.54 2.27 -18.54
C HIS A 23 3.53 3.80 -18.61
N ASP A 24 3.26 4.36 -19.76
CA ASP A 24 3.31 5.81 -19.98
C ASP A 24 2.20 6.60 -19.27
N ASP A 25 1.10 5.97 -18.99
CA ASP A 25 -0.07 6.53 -18.31
C ASP A 25 -0.03 6.38 -16.76
N VAL A 26 1.03 5.75 -16.23
CA VAL A 26 1.19 5.51 -14.79
C VAL A 26 2.23 6.46 -14.19
N LYS A 27 1.88 7.06 -13.06
CA LYS A 27 2.78 7.85 -12.21
C LYS A 27 2.70 7.38 -10.77
N ALA A 28 3.79 7.51 -10.04
CA ALA A 28 3.83 7.22 -8.61
C ALA A 28 4.10 8.51 -7.80
N ILE A 29 3.42 8.60 -6.65
CA ILE A 29 3.72 9.58 -5.62
C ILE A 29 4.25 8.81 -4.42
N PHE A 30 5.42 9.19 -3.96
CA PHE A 30 6.08 8.51 -2.85
C PHE A 30 6.39 9.49 -1.71
N PRO A 31 5.51 9.55 -0.67
CA PRO A 31 5.83 10.23 0.58
C PRO A 31 7.00 9.50 1.24
N ILE A 32 8.20 10.08 1.10
CA ILE A 32 9.44 9.38 1.44
C ILE A 32 9.80 9.58 2.91
N HIS A 33 10.15 8.49 3.59
CA HIS A 33 10.61 8.53 4.97
C HIS A 33 11.87 9.39 5.14
N LEU A 34 11.98 10.10 6.28
CA LEU A 34 13.09 11.04 6.56
C LEU A 34 14.46 10.37 6.73
N ASN A 35 14.51 9.04 6.88
CA ASN A 35 15.76 8.29 7.01
C ASN A 35 16.66 8.52 5.78
N PRO A 36 17.91 9.02 5.98
CA PRO A 36 18.85 9.27 4.89
C PRO A 36 19.08 8.05 3.97
N SER A 37 19.19 6.85 4.54
CA SER A 37 19.40 5.63 3.75
C SER A 37 18.23 5.32 2.79
N VAL A 38 17.00 5.64 3.17
CA VAL A 38 15.82 5.49 2.29
C VAL A 38 15.90 6.50 1.15
N ARG A 39 16.20 7.77 1.48
CA ARG A 39 16.31 8.86 0.50
C ARG A 39 17.42 8.62 -0.49
N GLU A 40 18.59 8.18 -0.01
CA GLU A 40 19.74 7.85 -0.86
C GLU A 40 19.42 6.69 -1.81
N THR A 41 18.80 5.61 -1.29
CA THR A 41 18.38 4.48 -2.13
C THR A 41 17.37 4.92 -3.18
N ALA A 42 16.36 5.71 -2.81
CA ALA A 42 15.36 6.22 -3.74
C ALA A 42 16.00 7.07 -4.85
N ARG A 43 16.88 8.01 -4.49
CA ARG A 43 17.61 8.83 -5.48
C ARG A 43 18.48 7.98 -6.40
N SER A 44 19.16 6.97 -5.86
CA SER A 44 20.04 6.09 -6.67
C SER A 44 19.28 5.27 -7.71
N VAL A 45 18.03 4.91 -7.43
CA VAL A 45 17.20 4.08 -8.34
C VAL A 45 16.35 4.95 -9.28
N PHE A 46 15.64 5.94 -8.73
CA PHE A 46 14.69 6.75 -9.50
C PHE A 46 15.32 7.95 -10.20
N GLY A 47 16.52 8.37 -9.77
CA GLY A 47 17.15 9.60 -10.22
C GLY A 47 16.58 10.85 -9.52
N GLU A 48 17.16 12.01 -9.81
CA GLU A 48 16.75 13.29 -9.17
C GLU A 48 15.57 13.96 -9.89
N ASN A 49 15.35 13.67 -11.18
CA ASN A 49 14.38 14.37 -12.03
C ASN A 49 13.53 13.38 -12.83
N SER A 50 12.92 12.40 -12.16
CA SER A 50 11.98 11.50 -12.85
C SER A 50 10.65 12.21 -13.06
N ASN A 51 10.10 12.12 -14.27
CA ASN A 51 8.74 12.58 -14.58
C ASN A 51 7.66 11.53 -14.28
N LYS A 52 8.07 10.34 -13.84
CA LYS A 52 7.21 9.19 -13.54
C LYS A 52 6.98 8.95 -12.05
N ILE A 53 7.92 9.40 -11.21
CA ILE A 53 7.79 9.30 -9.75
C ILE A 53 8.11 10.63 -9.09
N GLU A 54 7.22 11.06 -8.20
CA GLU A 54 7.39 12.25 -7.39
C GLU A 54 7.71 11.85 -5.96
N LEU A 55 8.91 12.21 -5.50
CA LEU A 55 9.34 12.02 -4.11
C LEU A 55 8.92 13.25 -3.32
N ILE A 56 7.97 13.09 -2.40
CA ILE A 56 7.46 14.18 -1.58
C ILE A 56 7.81 13.99 -0.11
N GLU A 57 7.74 15.05 0.68
CA GLU A 57 7.89 14.96 2.13
C GLU A 57 6.74 14.17 2.75
N PRO A 58 6.95 13.57 3.95
CA PRO A 58 5.88 12.91 4.67
C PRO A 58 4.68 13.83 4.87
N LEU A 59 3.49 13.31 4.62
CA LEU A 59 2.23 14.01 4.72
C LEU A 59 1.61 13.85 6.13
N ASP A 60 0.75 14.78 6.51
CA ASP A 60 -0.17 14.55 7.62
C ASP A 60 -1.23 13.49 7.25
N VAL A 61 -1.98 13.03 8.26
CA VAL A 61 -2.93 11.93 8.09
C VAL A 61 -4.05 12.26 7.10
N VAL A 62 -4.53 13.49 7.08
CA VAL A 62 -5.65 13.91 6.21
C VAL A 62 -5.22 13.95 4.76
N ASP A 63 -4.08 14.58 4.49
CA ASP A 63 -3.51 14.65 3.15
C ASP A 63 -3.12 13.26 2.64
N PHE A 64 -2.51 12.44 3.50
CA PHE A 64 -2.15 11.08 3.14
C PHE A 64 -3.35 10.22 2.74
N HIS A 65 -4.46 10.30 3.50
CA HIS A 65 -5.72 9.62 3.15
C HIS A 65 -6.33 10.13 1.85
N ASN A 66 -6.24 11.43 1.56
CA ASN A 66 -6.68 11.99 0.29
C ASN A 66 -5.84 11.45 -0.90
N PHE A 67 -4.52 11.35 -0.75
CA PHE A 67 -3.67 10.73 -1.76
C PHE A 67 -3.99 9.24 -1.95
N MET A 68 -4.17 8.48 -0.86
CA MET A 68 -4.59 7.08 -0.95
C MET A 68 -5.94 6.94 -1.67
N LYS A 69 -6.92 7.78 -1.34
CA LYS A 69 -8.24 7.78 -1.99
C LYS A 69 -8.15 8.09 -3.49
N ALA A 70 -7.27 9.00 -3.89
CA ALA A 70 -7.05 9.38 -5.29
C ALA A 70 -6.22 8.36 -6.07
N SER A 71 -5.44 7.50 -5.39
CA SER A 71 -4.57 6.52 -6.05
C SER A 71 -5.37 5.40 -6.72
N TYR A 72 -4.79 4.78 -7.74
CA TYR A 72 -5.32 3.57 -8.37
C TYR A 72 -5.07 2.35 -7.48
N LEU A 73 -3.84 2.09 -7.08
CA LEU A 73 -3.43 1.05 -6.16
C LEU A 73 -2.33 1.56 -5.20
N ILE A 74 -2.00 0.79 -4.19
CA ILE A 74 -1.04 1.17 -3.17
C ILE A 74 0.03 0.09 -3.02
N LEU A 75 1.31 0.50 -3.03
CA LEU A 75 2.44 -0.35 -2.66
C LEU A 75 2.94 0.10 -1.29
N THR A 76 3.09 -0.81 -0.34
CA THR A 76 3.50 -0.46 1.02
C THR A 76 4.24 -1.59 1.73
N ASP A 77 5.07 -1.23 2.71
CA ASP A 77 5.61 -2.15 3.71
C ASP A 77 5.14 -1.79 5.14
N SER A 78 4.22 -0.81 5.26
CA SER A 78 3.65 -0.35 6.51
C SER A 78 2.48 -1.22 6.98
N GLY A 79 2.43 -1.54 8.29
CA GLY A 79 1.31 -2.27 8.89
C GLY A 79 0.00 -1.46 8.90
N GLY A 80 0.05 -0.17 9.25
CA GLY A 80 -1.14 0.69 9.33
C GLY A 80 -1.84 0.86 7.99
N ILE A 81 -1.08 1.06 6.91
CA ILE A 81 -1.64 1.23 5.57
C ILE A 81 -2.38 -0.02 5.08
N GLN A 82 -1.97 -1.21 5.53
CA GLN A 82 -2.67 -2.46 5.25
C GLN A 82 -4.09 -2.50 5.83
N GLU A 83 -4.36 -1.76 6.90
CA GLU A 83 -5.70 -1.63 7.49
C GLU A 83 -6.51 -0.47 6.87
N GLU A 84 -5.84 0.64 6.57
CA GLU A 84 -6.48 1.88 6.14
C GLU A 84 -6.90 1.85 4.65
N ALA A 85 -6.03 1.36 3.78
CA ALA A 85 -6.25 1.37 2.33
C ALA A 85 -7.44 0.52 1.86
N PRO A 86 -7.70 -0.69 2.42
CA PRO A 86 -8.88 -1.48 2.09
C PRO A 86 -10.21 -0.75 2.35
N ALA A 87 -10.27 0.10 3.38
CA ALA A 87 -11.46 0.91 3.65
C ALA A 87 -11.79 1.92 2.53
N LEU A 88 -10.80 2.24 1.70
CA LEU A 88 -10.94 3.13 0.54
C LEU A 88 -11.18 2.35 -0.78
N GLY A 89 -11.32 1.03 -0.72
CA GLY A 89 -11.49 0.17 -1.91
C GLY A 89 -10.26 0.14 -2.81
N LYS A 90 -9.06 0.25 -2.23
CA LYS A 90 -7.80 0.27 -2.99
C LYS A 90 -7.06 -1.05 -2.85
N PRO A 91 -6.70 -1.71 -3.97
CA PRO A 91 -5.82 -2.86 -3.93
C PRO A 91 -4.47 -2.50 -3.31
N VAL A 92 -3.95 -3.37 -2.44
CA VAL A 92 -2.69 -3.14 -1.74
C VAL A 92 -1.71 -4.26 -2.04
N LEU A 93 -0.55 -3.90 -2.57
CA LEU A 93 0.61 -4.78 -2.71
C LEU A 93 1.53 -4.58 -1.50
N VAL A 94 1.63 -5.61 -0.66
CA VAL A 94 2.43 -5.58 0.56
C VAL A 94 3.83 -6.11 0.24
N MET A 95 4.81 -5.20 0.19
CA MET A 95 6.21 -5.48 -0.14
C MET A 95 6.96 -6.01 1.09
N ARG A 96 6.55 -7.18 1.57
CA ARG A 96 7.10 -7.88 2.74
C ARG A 96 7.05 -9.38 2.53
N ASN A 97 7.91 -10.11 3.24
CA ASN A 97 7.88 -11.58 3.24
C ASN A 97 6.83 -12.15 4.21
N THR A 98 6.45 -11.39 5.21
CA THR A 98 5.42 -11.74 6.19
C THR A 98 4.55 -10.53 6.52
N THR A 99 3.33 -10.78 6.96
CA THR A 99 2.46 -9.73 7.48
C THR A 99 1.81 -10.17 8.78
N GLU A 100 1.58 -9.22 9.67
CA GLU A 100 0.79 -9.36 10.88
C GLU A 100 -0.71 -9.07 10.63
N ARG A 101 -1.12 -9.01 9.35
CA ARG A 101 -2.50 -8.74 8.90
C ARG A 101 -3.00 -9.83 7.96
N PRO A 102 -3.04 -11.11 8.41
CA PRO A 102 -3.48 -12.23 7.56
C PRO A 102 -4.93 -12.05 7.07
N GLU A 103 -5.77 -11.38 7.86
CA GLU A 103 -7.20 -11.16 7.54
C GLU A 103 -7.38 -10.42 6.21
N GLY A 104 -6.50 -9.46 5.90
CA GLY A 104 -6.55 -8.73 4.64
C GLY A 104 -6.13 -9.58 3.44
N ILE A 105 -5.22 -10.55 3.65
CA ILE A 105 -4.85 -11.52 2.61
C ILE A 105 -6.02 -12.50 2.38
N GLU A 106 -6.61 -13.03 3.44
CA GLU A 106 -7.74 -13.97 3.37
C GLU A 106 -8.97 -13.31 2.74
N ALA A 107 -9.24 -12.05 3.08
CA ALA A 107 -10.32 -11.27 2.48
C ALA A 107 -10.05 -10.88 1.01
N GLY A 108 -8.79 -10.97 0.54
CA GLY A 108 -8.40 -10.60 -0.81
C GLY A 108 -8.20 -9.10 -1.04
N THR A 109 -8.16 -8.27 0.00
CA THR A 109 -7.88 -6.83 -0.09
C THR A 109 -6.39 -6.52 -0.19
N LEU A 110 -5.55 -7.42 0.29
CA LEU A 110 -4.09 -7.34 0.30
C LEU A 110 -3.47 -8.49 -0.47
N LYS A 111 -2.37 -8.23 -1.18
CA LYS A 111 -1.52 -9.26 -1.78
C LYS A 111 -0.10 -9.12 -1.24
N LEU A 112 0.39 -10.15 -0.54
CA LEU A 112 1.77 -10.22 -0.06
C LEU A 112 2.69 -10.58 -1.24
N VAL A 113 3.58 -9.67 -1.63
CA VAL A 113 4.41 -9.81 -2.83
C VAL A 113 5.89 -10.02 -2.53
N GLY A 114 6.28 -10.04 -1.24
CA GLY A 114 7.68 -10.18 -0.86
C GLY A 114 8.51 -8.94 -1.16
N THR A 115 9.83 -9.13 -1.25
CA THR A 115 10.81 -8.06 -1.52
C THR A 115 11.64 -8.32 -2.79
N GLU A 116 11.33 -9.37 -3.53
CA GLU A 116 12.01 -9.71 -4.77
C GLU A 116 11.43 -8.93 -5.95
N GLU A 117 12.32 -8.43 -6.80
CA GLU A 117 11.99 -7.54 -7.92
C GLU A 117 10.93 -8.13 -8.86
N GLU A 118 11.10 -9.37 -9.31
CA GLU A 118 10.17 -10.02 -10.26
C GLU A 118 8.79 -10.28 -9.66
N ALA A 119 8.69 -10.60 -8.38
CA ALA A 119 7.41 -10.84 -7.72
C ALA A 119 6.59 -9.55 -7.59
N ILE A 120 7.26 -8.44 -7.25
CA ILE A 120 6.63 -7.11 -7.17
C ILE A 120 6.25 -6.64 -8.56
N TYR A 121 7.17 -6.72 -9.53
CA TYR A 121 6.94 -6.34 -10.92
C TYR A 121 5.71 -7.07 -11.49
N SER A 122 5.69 -8.40 -11.43
CA SER A 122 4.59 -9.20 -11.96
C SER A 122 3.25 -8.87 -11.32
N SER A 123 3.22 -8.70 -10.00
CA SER A 123 1.97 -8.37 -9.28
C SER A 123 1.49 -6.95 -9.56
N PHE A 124 2.40 -6.00 -9.71
CA PHE A 124 2.06 -4.62 -10.04
C PHE A 124 1.50 -4.53 -11.47
N THR A 125 2.20 -5.10 -12.45
CA THR A 125 1.76 -5.16 -13.85
C THR A 125 0.42 -5.89 -13.98
N GLU A 126 0.22 -7.02 -13.28
CA GLU A 126 -1.06 -7.73 -13.25
C GLU A 126 -2.23 -6.81 -12.87
N LEU A 127 -2.06 -5.97 -11.83
CA LEU A 127 -3.14 -5.08 -11.38
C LEU A 127 -3.35 -3.88 -12.31
N LEU A 128 -2.36 -3.48 -13.09
CA LEU A 128 -2.52 -2.45 -14.11
C LEU A 128 -3.22 -2.98 -15.35
N ASP A 129 -2.83 -4.16 -15.84
CA ASP A 129 -3.25 -4.69 -17.12
C ASP A 129 -4.50 -5.58 -17.04
N ASN A 130 -4.77 -6.18 -15.88
CA ASN A 130 -5.89 -7.09 -15.66
C ASN A 130 -6.97 -6.46 -14.78
N LYS A 131 -7.96 -5.85 -15.44
CA LYS A 131 -9.10 -5.21 -14.75
C LYS A 131 -9.90 -6.16 -13.86
N THR A 132 -9.95 -7.46 -14.19
CA THR A 132 -10.64 -8.46 -13.37
C THR A 132 -9.89 -8.69 -12.07
N ALA A 133 -8.56 -8.85 -12.12
CA ALA A 133 -7.72 -8.98 -10.93
C ALA A 133 -7.81 -7.72 -10.05
N TYR A 134 -7.72 -6.54 -10.65
CA TYR A 134 -7.90 -5.28 -9.96
C TYR A 134 -9.26 -5.20 -9.24
N ASN A 135 -10.36 -5.42 -9.97
CA ASN A 135 -11.70 -5.32 -9.41
C ASN A 135 -11.96 -6.35 -8.30
N SER A 136 -11.39 -7.55 -8.42
CA SER A 136 -11.49 -8.57 -7.37
C SER A 136 -10.92 -8.08 -6.04
N MET A 137 -9.79 -7.40 -6.06
CA MET A 137 -9.18 -6.81 -4.86
C MET A 137 -9.90 -5.54 -4.39
N ALA A 138 -10.24 -4.64 -5.31
CA ALA A 138 -10.87 -3.36 -4.98
C ALA A 138 -12.28 -3.49 -4.38
N GLN A 139 -13.00 -4.56 -4.75
CA GLN A 139 -14.37 -4.84 -4.29
C GLN A 139 -14.41 -5.88 -3.16
N ALA A 140 -13.26 -6.39 -2.73
CA ALA A 140 -13.19 -7.33 -1.61
C ALA A 140 -13.67 -6.66 -0.31
N SER A 141 -14.32 -7.45 0.54
CA SER A 141 -14.85 -6.94 1.82
C SER A 141 -13.72 -6.53 2.75
N ASN A 142 -13.80 -5.33 3.30
CA ASN A 142 -12.81 -4.86 4.28
C ASN A 142 -12.94 -5.64 5.60
N PRO A 143 -11.92 -6.42 6.02
CA PRO A 143 -11.99 -7.22 7.24
C PRO A 143 -11.76 -6.41 8.53
N TYR A 144 -11.30 -5.15 8.41
CA TYR A 144 -10.85 -4.35 9.57
C TYR A 144 -11.94 -3.49 10.19
N GLY A 145 -13.15 -3.51 9.63
CA GLY A 145 -14.31 -2.83 10.21
C GLY A 145 -15.03 -1.90 9.22
N ASP A 146 -16.16 -1.40 9.69
CA ASP A 146 -17.09 -0.57 8.92
C ASP A 146 -17.17 0.90 9.41
N GLY A 147 -16.30 1.29 10.36
CA GLY A 147 -16.26 2.65 10.89
C GLY A 147 -17.19 2.91 12.09
N HIS A 148 -18.04 1.96 12.48
CA HIS A 148 -19.05 2.13 13.54
C HIS A 148 -18.63 1.56 14.91
N ALA A 149 -17.34 1.29 15.13
CA ALA A 149 -16.86 0.69 16.38
C ALA A 149 -17.14 1.58 17.59
N CYS A 150 -16.93 2.91 17.48
CA CYS A 150 -17.17 3.85 18.57
C CYS A 150 -18.64 3.89 18.99
N GLU A 151 -19.56 3.87 18.04
CA GLU A 151 -21.01 3.84 18.32
C GLU A 151 -21.37 2.57 19.07
N ARG A 152 -20.91 1.41 18.61
CA ARG A 152 -21.15 0.12 19.28
C ARG A 152 -20.56 0.08 20.69
N ILE A 153 -19.38 0.68 20.90
CA ILE A 153 -18.76 0.76 22.24
C ILE A 153 -19.60 1.65 23.15
N ALA A 154 -20.07 2.80 22.65
CA ALA A 154 -20.93 3.69 23.41
C ALA A 154 -22.24 3.01 23.82
N ASP A 155 -22.90 2.34 22.89
CA ASP A 155 -24.13 1.58 23.13
C ASP A 155 -23.93 0.47 24.19
N ILE A 156 -22.80 -0.24 24.13
CA ILE A 156 -22.47 -1.28 25.13
C ILE A 156 -22.25 -0.67 26.53
N ILE A 157 -21.61 0.48 26.61
CA ILE A 157 -21.37 1.18 27.88
C ILE A 157 -22.69 1.70 28.46
N GLU A 158 -23.56 2.26 27.63
CA GLU A 158 -24.80 2.88 28.06
C GLU A 158 -25.91 1.83 28.36
N PHE A 159 -26.07 0.81 27.54
CA PHE A 159 -27.18 -0.14 27.60
C PHE A 159 -26.79 -1.56 28.03
N GLY A 160 -25.51 -1.82 28.22
CA GLY A 160 -24.98 -3.15 28.52
C GLY A 160 -24.84 -4.04 27.29
N TYR A 161 -24.05 -5.12 27.42
CA TYR A 161 -23.78 -6.08 26.36
C TYR A 161 -24.98 -7.00 26.15
N THR A 162 -25.79 -6.77 25.14
CA THR A 162 -26.83 -7.71 24.70
C THR A 162 -26.28 -8.49 23.50
N LYS A 163 -25.96 -9.79 23.70
CA LYS A 163 -25.56 -10.69 22.62
C LYS A 163 -26.74 -10.81 21.66
N ARG A 164 -26.64 -10.23 20.47
CA ARG A 164 -27.55 -10.52 19.35
C ARG A 164 -27.06 -11.72 18.54
#